data_7105838bef7daa7c06c69bf8f582d444
#
_entry.id   7105838bef7daa7c06c69bf8f582d444
#
_cell.length_a   1.000
_cell.length_b   1.000
_cell.length_c   1.000
_cell.angle_alpha   90.00
_cell.angle_beta   90.00
_cell.angle_gamma   90.00
#
_symmetry.space_group_name_H-M   'P 1'
#
loop_
_entity.id
_entity.type
_entity.pdbx_description
1 polymer ?
#
loop_
_entity_poly.entity_id
_entity_poly.type
_entity_poly.pdbx_seq_one_letter_code
_entity_poly.pdbx_strand_id
1 'polypeptide(L)'
;MNTLSEFLAGGEGGEVAVPGDPDDSYFLELVASEDTDERMPPKGPGLSKAEVEMLHQWVAEGMEWPEEIRLGDSGWEPKLKPRVVALPDSTKGRTHAIDRILDQDLIKRNAPLPNPATDETFVRRAYLDTIGLLPTPEELDAFLTSDSKTKHQQLVDQLLSRDISYADHWMTFWNDLLRNDYTGTGFITKGRTQITTWLYQALRENRPYDQMTRELIDADENA
;
A
#
# COMPACT_ATOMS: atom_id res chain seq x y z
N MET A 1 -17.76 8.44 -8.71
CA MET A 1 -18.74 9.52 -8.78
C MET A 1 -18.79 10.23 -7.43
N ASN A 2 -17.79 11.05 -7.15
CA ASN A 2 -17.64 11.69 -5.83
C ASN A 2 -17.92 13.20 -5.87
N THR A 3 -18.05 13.75 -7.06
CA THR A 3 -18.38 15.16 -7.33
C THR A 3 -19.53 15.24 -8.31
N LEU A 4 -20.21 16.40 -8.38
CA LEU A 4 -21.30 16.60 -9.35
C LEU A 4 -20.85 16.37 -10.80
N SER A 5 -19.67 16.89 -11.16
CA SER A 5 -19.15 16.73 -12.53
C SER A 5 -18.88 15.26 -12.89
N GLU A 6 -18.35 14.47 -11.96
CA GLU A 6 -18.17 13.02 -12.16
C GLU A 6 -19.51 12.28 -12.20
N PHE A 7 -20.49 12.71 -11.42
CA PHE A 7 -21.84 12.12 -11.42
C PHE A 7 -22.54 12.38 -12.75
N LEU A 8 -22.53 13.63 -13.23
CA LEU A 8 -23.15 14.00 -14.52
C LEU A 8 -22.47 13.34 -15.71
N ALA A 9 -21.13 13.21 -15.69
CA ALA A 9 -20.40 12.51 -16.74
C ALA A 9 -20.78 11.02 -16.86
N GLY A 10 -21.32 10.44 -15.77
CA GLY A 10 -21.76 9.05 -15.74
C GLY A 10 -20.61 8.04 -15.85
N GLY A 11 -20.94 6.83 -16.30
CA GLY A 11 -20.02 5.73 -16.54
C GLY A 11 -19.83 5.44 -18.04
N GLU A 12 -19.59 4.17 -18.36
CA GLU A 12 -19.46 3.72 -19.77
C GLU A 12 -20.71 4.00 -20.63
N GLY A 13 -21.88 4.16 -20.00
CA GLY A 13 -23.15 4.48 -20.67
C GLY A 13 -23.37 5.97 -20.96
N GLY A 14 -22.48 6.86 -20.56
CA GLY A 14 -22.62 8.30 -20.74
C GLY A 14 -23.37 9.02 -19.61
N GLU A 15 -23.96 10.18 -19.92
CA GLU A 15 -24.68 11.01 -18.96
C GLU A 15 -25.83 10.26 -18.29
N VAL A 16 -25.93 10.38 -16.98
CA VAL A 16 -26.95 9.66 -16.20
C VAL A 16 -27.99 10.56 -15.57
N ALA A 17 -27.77 11.88 -15.61
CA ALA A 17 -28.69 12.86 -15.04
C ALA A 17 -28.61 14.20 -15.79
N VAL A 18 -29.76 14.86 -15.91
CA VAL A 18 -29.89 16.19 -16.51
C VAL A 18 -30.40 17.16 -15.45
N PRO A 19 -29.58 18.13 -14.98
CA PRO A 19 -30.04 19.10 -13.98
C PRO A 19 -31.27 19.87 -14.44
N GLY A 20 -32.32 19.86 -13.63
CA GLY A 20 -33.61 20.50 -13.92
C GLY A 20 -34.58 19.64 -14.70
N ASP A 21 -34.17 18.45 -15.16
CA ASP A 21 -35.03 17.55 -15.93
C ASP A 21 -35.05 16.11 -15.35
N PRO A 22 -35.99 15.84 -14.42
CA PRO A 22 -36.11 14.51 -13.83
C PRO A 22 -36.50 13.42 -14.86
N ASP A 23 -37.28 13.76 -15.88
CA ASP A 23 -37.78 12.82 -16.84
C ASP A 23 -36.67 12.32 -17.80
N ASP A 24 -35.63 13.13 -18.02
CA ASP A 24 -34.48 12.77 -18.86
C ASP A 24 -33.25 12.34 -17.98
N SER A 25 -33.51 11.99 -16.72
CA SER A 25 -32.48 11.57 -15.76
C SER A 25 -32.55 10.06 -15.50
N TYR A 26 -31.77 9.29 -16.27
CA TYR A 26 -31.77 7.82 -16.26
C TYR A 26 -31.48 7.19 -14.88
N PHE A 27 -30.66 7.83 -14.04
CA PHE A 27 -30.39 7.30 -12.71
C PHE A 27 -31.66 7.22 -11.83
N LEU A 28 -32.68 8.11 -12.07
CA LEU A 28 -33.94 8.08 -11.36
C LEU A 28 -34.74 6.83 -11.71
N GLU A 29 -34.70 6.38 -12.96
CA GLU A 29 -35.29 5.12 -13.35
C GLU A 29 -34.65 3.94 -12.63
N LEU A 30 -33.29 3.94 -12.53
CA LEU A 30 -32.55 2.89 -11.84
C LEU A 30 -32.83 2.81 -10.34
N VAL A 31 -32.94 3.97 -9.65
CA VAL A 31 -33.22 3.97 -8.21
C VAL A 31 -34.67 3.69 -7.88
N ALA A 32 -35.60 3.91 -8.83
CA ALA A 32 -36.99 3.61 -8.70
C ALA A 32 -37.35 2.17 -9.16
N SER A 33 -36.47 1.48 -9.88
CA SER A 33 -36.69 0.14 -10.40
C SER A 33 -36.90 -0.88 -9.26
N GLU A 34 -37.91 -1.73 -9.44
CA GLU A 34 -38.16 -2.91 -8.58
C GLU A 34 -37.35 -4.14 -9.04
N ASP A 35 -36.77 -4.10 -10.25
CA ASP A 35 -35.96 -5.19 -10.78
C ASP A 35 -34.60 -5.23 -10.09
N THR A 36 -34.30 -6.34 -9.44
CA THR A 36 -33.07 -6.55 -8.68
C THR A 36 -31.79 -6.57 -9.54
N ASP A 37 -31.93 -6.83 -10.83
CA ASP A 37 -30.81 -6.91 -11.77
C ASP A 37 -30.47 -5.53 -12.36
N GLU A 38 -31.42 -4.60 -12.36
CA GLU A 38 -31.24 -3.24 -12.92
C GLU A 38 -31.18 -2.15 -11.86
N ARG A 39 -31.82 -2.36 -10.71
CA ARG A 39 -31.97 -1.30 -9.69
C ARG A 39 -30.65 -0.84 -9.06
N MET A 40 -30.63 0.41 -8.64
CA MET A 40 -29.60 0.98 -7.78
C MET A 40 -30.16 1.31 -6.37
N PRO A 41 -29.43 0.95 -5.28
CA PRO A 41 -28.17 0.21 -5.23
C PRO A 41 -28.34 -1.29 -5.56
N PRO A 42 -27.32 -1.93 -6.15
CA PRO A 42 -27.42 -3.34 -6.58
C PRO A 42 -27.40 -4.35 -5.41
N LYS A 43 -27.06 -3.88 -4.21
CA LYS A 43 -27.02 -4.70 -2.98
C LYS A 43 -27.81 -4.02 -1.87
N GLY A 44 -28.52 -4.82 -1.09
CA GLY A 44 -29.33 -4.32 0.02
C GLY A 44 -30.77 -3.98 -0.41
N PRO A 45 -31.55 -3.32 0.45
CA PRO A 45 -32.89 -2.85 0.11
C PRO A 45 -32.82 -1.73 -0.94
N GLY A 46 -33.81 -1.67 -1.83
CA GLY A 46 -34.00 -0.51 -2.71
C GLY A 46 -34.36 0.75 -1.91
N LEU A 47 -34.34 1.90 -2.58
CA LEU A 47 -34.77 3.16 -1.96
C LEU A 47 -36.28 3.10 -1.69
N SER A 48 -36.67 3.77 -0.60
CA SER A 48 -38.07 3.98 -0.31
C SER A 48 -38.69 5.02 -1.28
N LYS A 49 -40.00 5.00 -1.45
CA LYS A 49 -40.70 5.98 -2.30
C LYS A 49 -40.40 7.43 -1.89
N ALA A 50 -40.22 7.70 -0.59
CA ALA A 50 -39.90 9.03 -0.10
C ALA A 50 -38.48 9.46 -0.48
N GLU A 51 -37.52 8.52 -0.50
CA GLU A 51 -36.14 8.80 -0.93
C GLU A 51 -36.07 9.02 -2.44
N VAL A 52 -36.81 8.24 -3.23
CA VAL A 52 -36.89 8.43 -4.67
C VAL A 52 -37.53 9.80 -4.99
N GLU A 53 -38.60 10.19 -4.30
CA GLU A 53 -39.26 11.50 -4.49
C GLU A 53 -38.33 12.66 -4.13
N MET A 54 -37.51 12.50 -3.06
CA MET A 54 -36.49 13.50 -2.67
C MET A 54 -35.44 13.67 -3.78
N LEU A 55 -35.03 12.59 -4.42
CA LEU A 55 -34.07 12.66 -5.53
C LEU A 55 -34.69 13.32 -6.76
N HIS A 56 -35.97 13.01 -7.08
CA HIS A 56 -36.70 13.70 -8.13
C HIS A 56 -36.75 15.21 -7.91
N GLN A 57 -37.11 15.62 -6.69
CA GLN A 57 -37.15 17.03 -6.34
C GLN A 57 -35.78 17.70 -6.45
N TRP A 58 -34.71 17.04 -5.98
CA TRP A 58 -33.34 17.53 -6.08
C TRP A 58 -32.89 17.75 -7.54
N VAL A 59 -33.25 16.82 -8.44
CA VAL A 59 -32.97 16.98 -9.87
C VAL A 59 -33.79 18.15 -10.45
N ALA A 60 -35.08 18.24 -10.15
CA ALA A 60 -35.95 19.32 -10.61
C ALA A 60 -35.48 20.72 -10.17
N GLU A 61 -34.87 20.81 -8.98
CA GLU A 61 -34.28 22.03 -8.44
C GLU A 61 -32.90 22.37 -9.04
N GLY A 62 -32.38 21.54 -9.97
CA GLY A 62 -31.15 21.80 -10.70
C GLY A 62 -29.92 21.12 -10.11
N MET A 63 -30.10 20.15 -9.19
CA MET A 63 -29.02 19.35 -8.61
C MET A 63 -27.97 20.19 -7.86
N GLU A 64 -28.43 21.07 -6.99
CA GLU A 64 -27.53 21.90 -6.19
C GLU A 64 -26.56 21.02 -5.38
N TRP A 65 -25.26 21.22 -5.61
CA TRP A 65 -24.18 20.42 -5.02
C TRP A 65 -23.06 21.35 -4.56
N PRO A 66 -22.93 21.58 -3.27
CA PRO A 66 -21.85 22.39 -2.73
C PRO A 66 -20.47 21.83 -3.11
N GLU A 67 -19.55 22.69 -3.55
CA GLU A 67 -18.21 22.29 -4.01
C GLU A 67 -17.39 21.52 -2.95
N GLU A 68 -17.69 21.77 -1.65
CA GLU A 68 -17.01 21.12 -0.53
C GLU A 68 -17.49 19.69 -0.29
N ILE A 69 -18.65 19.32 -0.85
CA ILE A 69 -19.22 17.97 -0.66
C ILE A 69 -18.66 17.01 -1.71
N ARG A 70 -17.94 16.03 -1.21
CA ARG A 70 -17.57 14.84 -1.97
C ARG A 70 -18.27 13.64 -1.38
N LEU A 71 -19.00 12.89 -2.20
CA LEU A 71 -19.64 11.63 -1.80
C LEU A 71 -18.64 10.49 -1.85
N GLY A 72 -18.83 9.54 -0.95
CA GLY A 72 -17.96 8.38 -0.84
C GLY A 72 -16.86 8.57 0.20
N ASP A 73 -16.30 7.44 0.61
CA ASP A 73 -15.13 7.45 1.49
C ASP A 73 -13.98 8.07 0.71
N SER A 74 -13.52 9.23 1.15
CA SER A 74 -12.26 9.78 0.68
C SER A 74 -11.16 8.84 1.15
N GLY A 75 -10.97 7.72 0.48
CA GLY A 75 -10.01 6.71 0.87
C GLY A 75 -8.73 7.34 1.43
N TRP A 76 -8.08 6.70 2.35
CA TRP A 76 -6.87 7.24 2.96
C TRP A 76 -5.87 7.65 1.85
N GLU A 77 -5.71 8.95 1.64
CA GLU A 77 -4.67 9.48 0.76
C GLU A 77 -3.41 9.74 1.58
N PRO A 78 -2.30 9.09 1.25
CA PRO A 78 -1.04 9.37 1.92
C PRO A 78 -0.65 10.82 1.69
N LYS A 79 -0.28 11.53 2.75
CA LYS A 79 0.24 12.89 2.61
C LYS A 79 1.56 12.85 1.84
N LEU A 80 1.59 13.43 0.65
CA LEU A 80 2.77 13.47 -0.20
C LEU A 80 3.93 14.31 0.38
N LYS A 81 3.64 15.16 1.39
CA LYS A 81 4.68 15.93 2.09
C LYS A 81 5.09 15.22 3.37
N PRO A 82 6.39 14.93 3.57
CA PRO A 82 6.86 14.38 4.83
C PRO A 82 6.45 15.25 6.02
N ARG A 83 5.98 14.60 7.09
CA ARG A 83 5.66 15.28 8.35
C ARG A 83 6.88 15.24 9.25
N VAL A 84 7.20 16.37 9.85
CA VAL A 84 8.09 16.37 11.01
C VAL A 84 7.31 15.82 12.20
N VAL A 85 7.64 14.62 12.64
CA VAL A 85 7.02 14.01 13.82
C VAL A 85 7.88 14.31 15.03
N ALA A 86 7.29 14.95 16.05
CA ALA A 86 7.98 15.10 17.33
C ALA A 86 8.15 13.71 17.97
N LEU A 87 9.40 13.32 18.17
CA LEU A 87 9.71 12.04 18.80
C LEU A 87 9.46 12.10 20.30
N PRO A 88 8.80 11.08 20.89
CA PRO A 88 8.66 10.97 22.33
C PRO A 88 10.02 10.91 23.04
N ASP A 89 10.04 11.14 24.35
CA ASP A 89 11.25 10.97 25.15
C ASP A 89 11.72 9.51 25.14
N SER A 90 13.03 9.33 25.27
CA SER A 90 13.62 7.98 25.34
C SER A 90 13.25 7.29 26.65
N THR A 91 12.93 6.02 26.60
CA THR A 91 12.60 5.19 27.77
C THR A 91 13.70 4.17 27.99
N LYS A 92 14.18 4.05 29.23
CA LYS A 92 15.21 3.06 29.62
C LYS A 92 16.46 3.05 28.72
N GLY A 93 16.86 4.21 28.19
CA GLY A 93 18.04 4.33 27.35
C GLY A 93 17.85 3.90 25.88
N ARG A 94 16.63 3.57 25.47
CA ARG A 94 16.29 3.26 24.08
C ARG A 94 16.12 4.56 23.30
N THR A 95 17.13 4.91 22.52
CA THR A 95 17.21 6.22 21.83
C THR A 95 16.75 6.19 20.39
N HIS A 96 16.66 5.00 19.78
CA HIS A 96 16.25 4.87 18.39
C HIS A 96 14.80 5.38 18.18
N ALA A 97 14.56 6.10 17.10
CA ALA A 97 13.26 6.74 16.85
C ALA A 97 12.09 5.77 16.90
N ILE A 98 12.24 4.60 16.29
CA ILE A 98 11.21 3.54 16.28
C ILE A 98 10.92 3.06 17.71
N ASP A 99 11.98 2.80 18.50
CA ASP A 99 11.81 2.37 19.89
C ASP A 99 11.06 3.41 20.71
N ARG A 100 11.38 4.68 20.57
CA ARG A 100 10.72 5.77 21.30
C ARG A 100 9.22 5.86 20.99
N ILE A 101 8.85 5.65 19.73
CA ILE A 101 7.43 5.64 19.30
C ILE A 101 6.72 4.39 19.85
N LEU A 102 7.31 3.22 19.70
CA LEU A 102 6.75 1.96 20.19
C LEU A 102 6.62 1.94 21.72
N ASP A 103 7.63 2.39 22.44
CA ASP A 103 7.61 2.44 23.90
C ASP A 103 6.50 3.36 24.40
N GLN A 104 6.29 4.50 23.76
CA GLN A 104 5.19 5.41 24.12
C GLN A 104 3.81 4.75 23.90
N ASP A 105 3.62 4.04 22.80
CA ASP A 105 2.37 3.33 22.53
C ASP A 105 2.13 2.20 23.53
N LEU A 106 3.16 1.42 23.85
CA LEU A 106 3.09 0.36 24.86
C LEU A 106 2.74 0.91 26.24
N ILE A 107 3.37 2.02 26.64
CA ILE A 107 3.09 2.69 27.92
C ILE A 107 1.63 3.18 27.96
N LYS A 108 1.14 3.80 26.89
CA LYS A 108 -0.27 4.24 26.81
C LYS A 108 -1.27 3.09 26.95
N ARG A 109 -0.89 1.92 26.46
CA ARG A 109 -1.71 0.67 26.56
C ARG A 109 -1.51 -0.09 27.86
N ASN A 110 -0.68 0.39 28.78
CA ASN A 110 -0.25 -0.33 29.97
C ASN A 110 0.35 -1.72 29.66
N ALA A 111 1.01 -1.84 28.50
CA ALA A 111 1.69 -3.06 28.10
C ALA A 111 3.16 -3.04 28.57
N PRO A 112 3.73 -4.21 28.93
CA PRO A 112 5.12 -4.28 29.34
C PRO A 112 6.06 -3.95 28.17
N LEU A 113 7.14 -3.22 28.45
CA LEU A 113 8.20 -3.01 27.47
C LEU A 113 8.92 -4.34 27.21
N PRO A 114 9.24 -4.66 25.94
CA PRO A 114 9.88 -5.93 25.60
C PRO A 114 11.32 -5.97 26.13
N ASN A 115 11.76 -7.16 26.51
CA ASN A 115 13.17 -7.41 26.76
C ASN A 115 13.93 -7.49 25.43
N PRO A 116 15.24 -7.20 25.44
CA PRO A 116 16.11 -7.44 24.28
C PRO A 116 16.00 -8.89 23.84
N ALA A 117 16.07 -9.13 22.53
CA ALA A 117 16.13 -10.48 21.99
C ALA A 117 17.43 -11.18 22.43
N THR A 118 17.36 -12.50 22.61
CA THR A 118 18.59 -13.28 22.79
C THR A 118 19.43 -13.29 21.51
N ASP A 119 20.71 -13.60 21.62
CA ASP A 119 21.62 -13.68 20.49
C ASP A 119 21.14 -14.69 19.43
N GLU A 120 20.63 -15.85 19.84
CA GLU A 120 20.07 -16.86 18.92
C GLU A 120 18.85 -16.32 18.17
N THR A 121 17.99 -15.61 18.89
CA THR A 121 16.81 -14.98 18.27
C THR A 121 17.21 -13.90 17.30
N PHE A 122 18.20 -13.08 17.66
CA PHE A 122 18.70 -12.01 16.82
C PHE A 122 19.31 -12.56 15.52
N VAL A 123 20.23 -13.52 15.62
CA VAL A 123 20.85 -14.14 14.44
C VAL A 123 19.81 -14.72 13.48
N ARG A 124 18.90 -15.54 14.02
CA ARG A 124 17.84 -16.13 13.21
C ARG A 124 17.03 -15.08 12.46
N ARG A 125 16.62 -14.01 13.13
CA ARG A 125 15.84 -12.93 12.52
C ARG A 125 16.66 -12.16 11.50
N ALA A 126 17.90 -11.77 11.84
CA ALA A 126 18.78 -11.03 10.95
C ALA A 126 18.98 -11.76 9.61
N TYR A 127 19.20 -13.07 9.64
CA TYR A 127 19.34 -13.89 8.44
C TYR A 127 18.03 -13.95 7.63
N LEU A 128 16.92 -14.28 8.29
CA LEU A 128 15.62 -14.40 7.61
C LEU A 128 15.14 -13.07 7.02
N ASP A 129 15.28 -11.98 7.79
CA ASP A 129 14.78 -10.67 7.37
C ASP A 129 15.67 -10.03 6.29
N THR A 130 16.97 -10.40 6.22
CA THR A 130 17.90 -9.79 5.27
C THR A 130 18.04 -10.60 3.98
N ILE A 131 18.25 -11.90 4.10
CA ILE A 131 18.55 -12.77 2.95
C ILE A 131 17.61 -13.98 2.80
N GLY A 132 16.59 -14.11 3.65
CA GLY A 132 15.57 -15.15 3.56
C GLY A 132 16.05 -16.55 3.91
N LEU A 133 17.27 -16.71 4.39
CA LEU A 133 17.88 -18.00 4.73
C LEU A 133 18.11 -18.12 6.24
N LEU A 134 18.35 -19.33 6.70
CA LEU A 134 18.86 -19.57 8.06
C LEU A 134 20.39 -19.51 8.06
N PRO A 135 21.03 -19.16 9.20
CA PRO A 135 22.47 -19.31 9.33
C PRO A 135 22.85 -20.79 9.24
N THR A 136 24.04 -21.08 8.74
CA THR A 136 24.61 -22.41 8.91
C THR A 136 24.98 -22.66 10.37
N PRO A 137 25.12 -23.93 10.80
CA PRO A 137 25.56 -24.23 12.16
C PRO A 137 26.89 -23.53 12.52
N GLU A 138 27.83 -23.45 11.59
CA GLU A 138 29.14 -22.83 11.77
C GLU A 138 29.01 -21.30 11.91
N GLU A 139 28.15 -20.65 11.13
CA GLU A 139 27.88 -19.21 11.21
C GLU A 139 27.21 -18.85 12.53
N LEU A 140 26.25 -19.68 12.97
CA LEU A 140 25.58 -19.50 14.26
C LEU A 140 26.58 -19.65 15.41
N ASP A 141 27.39 -20.71 15.43
CA ASP A 141 28.38 -20.95 16.47
C ASP A 141 29.42 -19.82 16.54
N ALA A 142 29.93 -19.39 15.39
CA ALA A 142 30.88 -18.28 15.29
C ALA A 142 30.31 -16.98 15.87
N PHE A 143 29.03 -16.70 15.65
CA PHE A 143 28.39 -15.52 16.22
C PHE A 143 28.19 -15.66 17.74
N LEU A 144 27.71 -16.80 18.22
CA LEU A 144 27.40 -17.02 19.63
C LEU A 144 28.68 -17.01 20.50
N THR A 145 29.78 -17.54 19.96
CA THR A 145 31.09 -17.58 20.65
C THR A 145 31.87 -16.29 20.56
N SER A 146 31.44 -15.32 19.74
CA SER A 146 32.11 -14.05 19.58
C SER A 146 31.93 -13.13 20.79
N ASP A 147 33.02 -12.65 21.36
CA ASP A 147 33.07 -11.64 22.44
C ASP A 147 33.03 -10.19 21.94
N SER A 148 32.90 -9.97 20.63
CA SER A 148 32.87 -8.63 20.04
C SER A 148 31.66 -7.84 20.51
N LYS A 149 31.89 -6.65 21.04
CA LYS A 149 30.82 -5.72 21.45
C LYS A 149 30.01 -5.19 20.26
N THR A 150 30.49 -5.33 19.04
CA THR A 150 29.89 -4.89 17.79
C THR A 150 29.39 -6.05 16.92
N LYS A 151 29.33 -7.27 17.46
CA LYS A 151 28.99 -8.48 16.68
C LYS A 151 27.64 -8.38 15.98
N HIS A 152 26.65 -7.73 16.60
CA HIS A 152 25.34 -7.53 15.97
C HIS A 152 25.44 -6.65 14.72
N GLN A 153 26.16 -5.51 14.83
CA GLN A 153 26.37 -4.64 13.68
C GLN A 153 27.19 -5.32 12.59
N GLN A 154 28.26 -6.00 12.97
CA GLN A 154 29.12 -6.74 12.05
C GLN A 154 28.33 -7.81 11.27
N LEU A 155 27.42 -8.54 11.94
CA LEU A 155 26.56 -9.51 11.28
C LEU A 155 25.63 -8.85 10.26
N VAL A 156 24.98 -7.74 10.62
CA VAL A 156 24.10 -7.01 9.70
C VAL A 156 24.87 -6.53 8.47
N ASP A 157 26.05 -5.92 8.67
CA ASP A 157 26.90 -5.44 7.58
C ASP A 157 27.35 -6.60 6.67
N GLN A 158 27.71 -7.75 7.27
CA GLN A 158 28.06 -8.95 6.52
C GLN A 158 26.88 -9.48 5.69
N LEU A 159 25.68 -9.54 6.25
CA LEU A 159 24.49 -10.01 5.54
C LEU A 159 24.10 -9.07 4.40
N LEU A 160 24.16 -7.76 4.63
CA LEU A 160 23.89 -6.74 3.60
C LEU A 160 24.92 -6.75 2.46
N SER A 161 26.14 -7.25 2.72
CA SER A 161 27.16 -7.42 1.67
C SER A 161 26.96 -8.64 0.78
N ARG A 162 26.01 -9.54 1.11
CA ARG A 162 25.66 -10.73 0.31
C ARG A 162 24.66 -10.35 -0.80
N ASP A 163 25.12 -9.57 -1.76
CA ASP A 163 24.30 -8.97 -2.82
C ASP A 163 23.40 -9.98 -3.56
N ILE A 164 23.91 -11.16 -3.88
CA ILE A 164 23.16 -12.23 -4.56
C ILE A 164 22.02 -12.72 -3.67
N SER A 165 22.33 -13.13 -2.44
CA SER A 165 21.31 -13.67 -1.52
C SER A 165 20.26 -12.62 -1.14
N TYR A 166 20.68 -11.37 -1.01
CA TYR A 166 19.79 -10.23 -0.80
C TYR A 166 18.83 -10.05 -1.98
N ALA A 167 19.38 -10.01 -3.20
CA ALA A 167 18.57 -9.87 -4.40
C ALA A 167 17.59 -11.04 -4.58
N ASP A 168 18.04 -12.29 -4.41
CA ASP A 168 17.20 -13.48 -4.50
C ASP A 168 16.02 -13.42 -3.53
N HIS A 169 16.26 -12.99 -2.29
CA HIS A 169 15.22 -12.87 -1.28
C HIS A 169 14.19 -11.79 -1.63
N TRP A 170 14.68 -10.59 -1.96
CA TRP A 170 13.82 -9.43 -2.17
C TRP A 170 13.13 -9.39 -3.53
N MET A 171 13.59 -10.19 -4.49
CA MET A 171 12.91 -10.35 -5.78
C MET A 171 11.46 -10.77 -5.65
N THR A 172 11.13 -11.68 -4.74
CA THR A 172 9.75 -12.14 -4.52
C THR A 172 8.86 -10.99 -4.07
N PHE A 173 9.30 -10.24 -3.08
CA PHE A 173 8.57 -9.07 -2.58
C PHE A 173 8.31 -8.03 -3.68
N TRP A 174 9.35 -7.68 -4.45
CA TRP A 174 9.23 -6.68 -5.50
C TRP A 174 8.40 -7.17 -6.69
N ASN A 175 8.51 -8.44 -7.06
CA ASN A 175 7.67 -9.03 -8.09
C ASN A 175 6.18 -8.98 -7.72
N ASP A 176 5.85 -9.29 -6.46
CA ASP A 176 4.48 -9.19 -5.95
C ASP A 176 3.99 -7.74 -5.97
N LEU A 177 4.80 -6.81 -5.46
CA LEU A 177 4.47 -5.39 -5.42
C LEU A 177 4.22 -4.80 -6.82
N LEU A 178 5.07 -5.15 -7.78
CA LEU A 178 4.98 -4.69 -9.17
C LEU A 178 4.05 -5.56 -10.03
N ARG A 179 3.41 -6.58 -9.43
CA ARG A 179 2.58 -7.56 -10.14
C ARG A 179 3.29 -8.22 -11.33
N ASN A 180 4.60 -8.41 -11.22
CA ASN A 180 5.43 -8.99 -12.26
C ASN A 180 5.40 -10.53 -12.28
N ASP A 181 4.82 -11.16 -11.27
CA ASP A 181 4.74 -12.61 -11.10
C ASP A 181 3.43 -13.22 -11.59
N TYR A 182 2.80 -12.64 -12.60
CA TYR A 182 1.58 -13.20 -13.18
C TYR A 182 1.86 -14.36 -14.12
N THR A 183 1.36 -15.53 -13.78
CA THR A 183 1.46 -16.77 -14.58
C THR A 183 0.26 -16.99 -15.50
N GLY A 184 -0.49 -15.95 -15.84
CA GLY A 184 -1.61 -16.03 -16.76
C GLY A 184 -1.18 -16.37 -18.20
N THR A 185 -2.13 -16.76 -19.03
CA THR A 185 -1.98 -17.25 -20.40
C THR A 185 -1.00 -16.44 -21.26
N GLY A 186 0.23 -16.68 -21.14
CA GLY A 186 1.29 -16.89 -22.09
C GLY A 186 1.73 -15.81 -23.07
N PHE A 187 1.12 -14.67 -23.22
CA PHE A 187 1.44 -13.77 -24.36
C PHE A 187 2.35 -12.58 -24.09
N ILE A 188 2.74 -12.29 -22.84
CA ILE A 188 3.59 -11.13 -22.49
C ILE A 188 4.87 -11.62 -21.81
N THR A 189 5.77 -12.24 -22.58
CA THR A 189 7.02 -12.76 -22.02
C THR A 189 8.21 -11.82 -22.11
N LYS A 190 8.29 -10.96 -23.11
CA LYS A 190 9.48 -10.13 -23.33
C LYS A 190 9.64 -9.01 -22.29
N GLY A 191 8.62 -8.22 -22.03
CA GLY A 191 8.69 -7.14 -21.05
C GLY A 191 8.95 -7.63 -19.61
N ARG A 192 8.42 -8.80 -19.27
CA ARG A 192 8.65 -9.45 -17.97
C ARG A 192 10.13 -9.81 -17.73
N THR A 193 10.81 -10.32 -18.73
CA THR A 193 12.24 -10.63 -18.63
C THR A 193 13.06 -9.36 -18.39
N GLN A 194 12.74 -8.29 -19.07
CA GLN A 194 13.45 -7.02 -18.94
C GLN A 194 13.30 -6.44 -17.53
N ILE A 195 12.06 -6.32 -17.03
CA ILE A 195 11.83 -5.80 -15.68
C ILE A 195 12.43 -6.68 -14.59
N THR A 196 12.39 -8.01 -14.75
CA THR A 196 13.01 -8.95 -13.81
C THR A 196 14.53 -8.77 -13.77
N THR A 197 15.17 -8.67 -14.95
CA THR A 197 16.61 -8.46 -15.04
C THR A 197 17.03 -7.13 -14.45
N TRP A 198 16.31 -6.05 -14.80
CA TRP A 198 16.56 -4.71 -14.27
C TRP A 198 16.42 -4.68 -12.74
N LEU A 199 15.33 -5.25 -12.21
CA LEU A 199 15.04 -5.29 -10.78
C LEU A 199 16.11 -6.07 -10.01
N TYR A 200 16.50 -7.24 -10.52
CA TYR A 200 17.56 -8.05 -9.93
C TYR A 200 18.89 -7.29 -9.83
N GLN A 201 19.25 -6.60 -10.92
CA GLN A 201 20.42 -5.77 -10.97
C GLN A 201 20.34 -4.61 -9.97
N ALA A 202 19.20 -3.90 -9.93
CA ALA A 202 18.98 -2.79 -9.01
C ALA A 202 19.11 -3.22 -7.54
N LEU A 203 18.61 -4.41 -7.19
CA LEU A 203 18.73 -4.97 -5.84
C LEU A 203 20.17 -5.37 -5.51
N ARG A 204 20.89 -5.98 -6.43
CA ARG A 204 22.31 -6.34 -6.25
C ARG A 204 23.21 -5.14 -6.07
N GLU A 205 22.95 -4.08 -6.80
CA GLU A 205 23.70 -2.81 -6.73
C GLU A 205 23.28 -1.94 -5.53
N ASN A 206 22.29 -2.38 -4.75
CA ASN A 206 21.67 -1.57 -3.70
C ASN A 206 21.30 -0.17 -4.21
N ARG A 207 20.64 -0.13 -5.38
CA ARG A 207 20.25 1.12 -6.04
C ARG A 207 19.31 1.91 -5.14
N PRO A 208 19.50 3.25 -4.99
CA PRO A 208 18.62 4.07 -4.16
C PRO A 208 17.14 3.96 -4.59
N TYR A 209 16.24 3.84 -3.61
CA TYR A 209 14.81 3.65 -3.86
C TYR A 209 14.18 4.75 -4.73
N ASP A 210 14.58 6.00 -4.52
CA ASP A 210 14.10 7.13 -5.31
C ASP A 210 14.57 7.06 -6.77
N GLN A 211 15.77 6.52 -7.02
CA GLN A 211 16.26 6.26 -8.37
C GLN A 211 15.48 5.13 -9.02
N MET A 212 15.29 3.99 -8.31
CA MET A 212 14.46 2.88 -8.82
C MET A 212 13.04 3.35 -9.18
N THR A 213 12.45 4.19 -8.34
CA THR A 213 11.11 4.72 -8.59
C THR A 213 11.07 5.62 -9.83
N ARG A 214 12.07 6.48 -10.03
CA ARG A 214 12.16 7.32 -11.24
C ARG A 214 12.32 6.48 -12.50
N GLU A 215 13.21 5.49 -12.48
CA GLU A 215 13.44 4.60 -13.62
C GLU A 215 12.19 3.77 -13.98
N LEU A 216 11.36 3.39 -12.98
CA LEU A 216 10.11 2.68 -13.23
C LEU A 216 9.00 3.58 -13.82
N ILE A 217 8.98 4.88 -13.48
CA ILE A 217 7.97 5.83 -13.96
C ILE A 217 8.37 6.42 -15.31
N ASP A 218 9.66 6.70 -15.50
CA ASP A 218 10.24 7.34 -16.67
C ASP A 218 11.04 6.31 -17.50
N ALA A 219 10.43 5.16 -17.74
CA ALA A 219 11.02 4.12 -18.55
C ALA A 219 11.02 4.60 -20.02
N ASP A 220 12.16 5.06 -20.51
CA ASP A 220 12.35 5.37 -21.93
C ASP A 220 12.13 4.10 -22.76
N GLU A 221 11.42 4.23 -23.89
CA GLU A 221 11.13 3.12 -24.82
C GLU A 221 12.39 2.46 -25.42
N ASN A 222 13.57 2.96 -25.07
CA ASN A 222 14.89 2.53 -25.60
C ASN A 222 15.82 1.90 -24.53
N ALA A 223 15.31 1.53 -23.34
CA ALA A 223 16.12 0.86 -22.33
C ALA A 223 16.10 -0.68 -22.48
#